data_e975825328c557253f3bbc199171393c
#
_entry.id   e975825328c557253f3bbc199171393c
#
_cell.length_a   1.000
_cell.length_b   1.000
_cell.length_c   1.000
_cell.angle_alpha   90.00
_cell.angle_beta   90.00
_cell.angle_gamma   90.00
#
_symmetry.space_group_name_H-M   'P 1'
#
loop_
_entity.id
_entity.type
_entity.pdbx_description
1 polymer ?
#
loop_
_entity_poly.entity_id
_entity_poly.type
_entity_poly.pdbx_seq_one_letter_code
_entity_poly.pdbx_strand_id
1 'polypeptide(L)'
;KNLLATNNYRSGKYDKFEDVCGETLKEDYLVRNSGCVTCPIRCARVVKVEGKEVKGPEVETLGLFGPNILNNNMQSILDLNYEMDELGIDTISCGNTISFAMELNEKGMWKNDLEFGKIDNVGKVIEDIAYRRGIGDDLAEGSMRLAEKYGGHEFAMNAKGMELAAYEPRGAVGQGLGYAVANRGGCHLNGGYLVVLEGLGLSVNPYTTHGKGVLCAMFQDLMEACSAGGNCLFTTYAFFPTFLMSKPNSIVTRVVNKVMTELGLVIKLL
;
A
#
# COMPACT_ATOMS: atom_id res chain seq x y z
N LYS A 1 -7.65 6.74 11.20
CA LYS A 1 -7.34 5.43 11.81
C LYS A 1 -5.83 5.15 11.93
N ASN A 2 -4.95 6.09 11.63
CA ASN A 2 -3.48 5.93 11.65
C ASN A 2 -2.97 4.80 10.74
N LEU A 3 -3.60 4.60 9.60
CA LEU A 3 -3.32 3.52 8.66
C LEU A 3 -2.49 3.95 7.46
N LEU A 4 -2.20 5.24 7.33
CA LEU A 4 -1.59 5.82 6.14
C LEU A 4 -0.07 5.95 6.32
N ALA A 5 0.70 5.24 5.52
CA ALA A 5 2.15 5.44 5.48
C ALA A 5 2.47 6.90 5.16
N THR A 6 3.18 7.58 6.04
CA THR A 6 3.48 9.00 5.92
C THR A 6 4.92 9.29 6.31
N ASN A 7 5.63 10.05 5.46
CA ASN A 7 6.99 10.50 5.73
C ASN A 7 7.93 9.33 6.05
N ASN A 8 8.08 8.40 5.11
CA ASN A 8 8.77 7.11 5.27
C ASN A 8 8.30 6.33 6.52
N TYR A 9 6.97 6.21 6.69
CA TYR A 9 6.32 5.54 7.83
C TYR A 9 6.65 6.15 9.21
N ARG A 10 7.19 7.36 9.29
CA ARG A 10 7.39 8.05 10.58
C ARG A 10 6.05 8.43 11.24
N SER A 11 4.98 8.56 10.46
CA SER A 11 3.62 8.81 10.93
C SER A 11 2.61 7.91 10.24
N GLY A 12 1.47 7.67 10.90
CA GLY A 12 0.29 7.03 10.32
C GLY A 12 -0.79 8.04 9.89
N LYS A 13 -0.49 9.35 9.96
CA LYS A 13 -1.42 10.44 9.63
C LYS A 13 -0.74 11.47 8.73
N TYR A 14 -1.52 11.98 7.80
CA TYR A 14 -1.14 13.08 6.93
C TYR A 14 -2.23 14.16 6.96
N ASP A 15 -1.89 15.37 7.37
CA ASP A 15 -2.88 16.44 7.56
C ASP A 15 -3.52 16.90 6.25
N LYS A 16 -2.81 16.70 5.13
CA LYS A 16 -3.28 17.05 3.78
C LYS A 16 -3.79 15.83 3.01
N PHE A 17 -4.24 14.76 3.70
CA PHE A 17 -4.66 13.54 3.02
C PHE A 17 -5.85 13.75 2.09
N GLU A 18 -6.72 14.72 2.38
CA GLU A 18 -7.89 15.07 1.57
C GLU A 18 -7.49 15.52 0.16
N ASP A 19 -6.33 16.16 0.00
CA ASP A 19 -5.83 16.61 -1.31
C ASP A 19 -5.51 15.43 -2.25
N VAL A 20 -5.21 14.24 -1.68
CA VAL A 20 -4.71 13.06 -2.41
C VAL A 20 -5.47 11.78 -2.08
N CYS A 21 -6.68 11.89 -1.54
CA CYS A 21 -7.51 10.74 -1.21
C CYS A 21 -8.32 10.23 -2.41
N GLY A 22 -8.96 9.07 -2.23
CA GLY A 22 -9.78 8.46 -3.27
C GLY A 22 -11.04 9.26 -3.62
N GLU A 23 -11.57 10.02 -2.68
CA GLU A 23 -12.70 10.91 -2.88
C GLU A 23 -12.32 12.04 -3.85
N THR A 24 -11.22 12.73 -3.61
CA THR A 24 -10.68 13.79 -4.48
C THR A 24 -10.36 13.25 -5.88
N LEU A 25 -9.71 12.08 -5.95
CA LEU A 25 -9.47 11.41 -7.23
C LEU A 25 -10.78 11.16 -7.99
N LYS A 26 -11.82 10.71 -7.29
CA LYS A 26 -13.12 10.41 -7.88
C LYS A 26 -13.87 11.65 -8.34
N GLU A 27 -13.85 12.72 -7.55
CA GLU A 27 -14.64 13.92 -7.81
C GLU A 27 -14.00 14.80 -8.89
N ASP A 28 -12.68 14.94 -8.87
CA ASP A 28 -11.97 15.92 -9.70
C ASP A 28 -11.26 15.31 -10.92
N TYR A 29 -10.88 14.01 -10.87
CA TYR A 29 -9.99 13.42 -11.88
C TYR A 29 -10.56 12.19 -12.58
N LEU A 30 -11.56 11.51 -12.01
CA LEU A 30 -12.08 10.26 -12.57
C LEU A 30 -12.88 10.52 -13.86
N VAL A 31 -12.45 9.91 -14.96
CA VAL A 31 -13.22 9.89 -16.21
C VAL A 31 -14.28 8.77 -16.16
N ARG A 32 -13.86 7.54 -15.80
CA ARG A 32 -14.75 6.37 -15.68
C ARG A 32 -14.07 5.23 -14.92
N ASN A 33 -14.88 4.31 -14.40
CA ASN A 33 -14.37 3.04 -13.90
C ASN A 33 -14.09 2.08 -15.08
N SER A 34 -13.04 1.27 -14.92
CA SER A 34 -12.62 0.26 -15.87
C SER A 34 -12.21 -1.03 -15.12
N GLY A 35 -11.85 -2.07 -15.83
CA GLY A 35 -11.40 -3.33 -15.24
C GLY A 35 -11.07 -4.35 -16.32
N CYS A 36 -10.73 -5.56 -15.89
CA CYS A 36 -10.46 -6.69 -16.76
C CYS A 36 -11.67 -7.02 -17.62
N VAL A 37 -11.44 -7.64 -18.78
CA VAL A 37 -12.50 -8.07 -19.69
C VAL A 37 -13.53 -8.93 -18.96
N THR A 38 -14.80 -8.59 -19.09
CA THR A 38 -15.95 -9.24 -18.46
C THR A 38 -16.03 -9.19 -16.92
N CYS A 39 -15.07 -8.54 -16.24
CA CYS A 39 -15.09 -8.44 -14.78
C CYS A 39 -16.13 -7.42 -14.30
N PRO A 40 -17.12 -7.82 -13.44
CA PRO A 40 -18.14 -6.92 -12.94
C PRO A 40 -17.62 -5.96 -11.84
N ILE A 41 -16.48 -6.25 -11.20
CA ILE A 41 -15.91 -5.45 -10.10
C ILE A 41 -15.44 -4.09 -10.61
N ARG A 42 -14.84 -4.04 -11.80
CA ARG A 42 -14.36 -2.80 -12.45
C ARG A 42 -13.55 -1.93 -11.49
N CYS A 43 -12.55 -2.52 -10.85
CA CYS A 43 -11.74 -1.89 -9.80
C CYS A 43 -10.72 -0.87 -10.34
N ALA A 44 -10.43 -0.84 -11.63
CA ALA A 44 -9.54 0.14 -12.22
C ALA A 44 -10.26 1.48 -12.46
N ARG A 45 -9.51 2.55 -12.37
CA ARG A 45 -9.93 3.93 -12.65
C ARG A 45 -9.26 4.41 -13.92
N VAL A 46 -9.97 5.19 -14.70
CA VAL A 46 -9.41 5.90 -15.84
C VAL A 46 -9.41 7.39 -15.54
N VAL A 47 -8.26 8.00 -15.70
CA VAL A 47 -7.99 9.43 -15.47
C VAL A 47 -7.41 10.05 -16.73
N LYS A 48 -7.23 11.38 -16.76
CA LYS A 48 -6.54 12.06 -17.85
C LYS A 48 -5.16 12.55 -17.43
N VAL A 49 -4.16 12.21 -18.21
CA VAL A 49 -2.78 12.73 -18.12
C VAL A 49 -2.40 13.25 -19.49
N GLU A 50 -1.95 14.50 -19.59
CA GLU A 50 -1.60 15.16 -20.86
C GLU A 50 -2.70 15.05 -21.94
N GLY A 51 -3.96 15.06 -21.53
CA GLY A 51 -5.12 14.93 -22.41
C GLY A 51 -5.44 13.51 -22.88
N LYS A 52 -4.64 12.50 -22.51
CA LYS A 52 -4.87 11.08 -22.80
C LYS A 52 -5.62 10.40 -21.65
N GLU A 53 -6.52 9.48 -21.98
CA GLU A 53 -7.11 8.57 -21.00
C GLU A 53 -6.14 7.46 -20.67
N VAL A 54 -5.75 7.36 -19.40
CA VAL A 54 -4.79 6.39 -18.88
C VAL A 54 -5.33 5.68 -17.63
N LYS A 55 -4.72 4.58 -17.24
CA LYS A 55 -5.02 3.92 -15.98
C LYS A 55 -4.61 4.83 -14.81
N GLY A 56 -5.54 5.08 -13.91
CA GLY A 56 -5.29 5.84 -12.69
C GLY A 56 -4.59 5.01 -11.61
N PRO A 57 -4.05 5.69 -10.58
CA PRO A 57 -3.28 5.06 -9.53
C PRO A 57 -4.13 4.12 -8.66
N GLU A 58 -3.49 3.09 -8.12
CA GLU A 58 -4.02 2.28 -7.03
C GLU A 58 -3.83 2.98 -5.68
N VAL A 59 -4.45 2.43 -4.63
CA VAL A 59 -4.37 2.99 -3.27
C VAL A 59 -2.91 3.06 -2.79
N GLU A 60 -2.13 2.04 -3.12
CA GLU A 60 -0.71 1.96 -2.79
C GLU A 60 0.08 3.10 -3.44
N THR A 61 -0.18 3.40 -4.71
CA THR A 61 0.48 4.50 -5.42
C THR A 61 0.10 5.84 -4.80
N LEU A 62 -1.20 6.05 -4.51
CA LEU A 62 -1.66 7.27 -3.82
C LEU A 62 -0.96 7.46 -2.47
N GLY A 63 -0.84 6.39 -1.68
CA GLY A 63 -0.20 6.44 -0.38
C GLY A 63 1.31 6.69 -0.43
N LEU A 64 2.00 6.01 -1.35
CA LEU A 64 3.47 6.03 -1.40
C LEU A 64 4.03 7.24 -2.15
N PHE A 65 3.36 7.71 -3.21
CA PHE A 65 3.74 8.94 -3.93
C PHE A 65 3.00 10.17 -3.45
N GLY A 66 2.10 10.03 -2.50
CA GLY A 66 1.44 11.12 -1.77
C GLY A 66 2.05 11.27 -0.37
N PRO A 67 1.35 10.85 0.69
CA PRO A 67 1.76 11.04 2.07
C PRO A 67 3.15 10.52 2.43
N ASN A 68 3.58 9.38 1.85
CA ASN A 68 4.87 8.79 2.23
C ASN A 68 6.08 9.64 1.83
N ILE A 69 5.94 10.46 0.79
CA ILE A 69 6.96 11.45 0.37
C ILE A 69 6.54 12.91 0.64
N LEU A 70 5.45 13.12 1.41
CA LEU A 70 4.85 14.41 1.74
C LEU A 70 4.37 15.21 0.51
N ASN A 71 3.90 14.54 -0.52
CA ASN A 71 3.28 15.13 -1.71
C ASN A 71 1.77 15.29 -1.51
N ASN A 72 1.24 16.48 -1.72
CA ASN A 72 -0.19 16.77 -1.69
C ASN A 72 -0.75 17.23 -3.05
N ASN A 73 -0.02 16.99 -4.13
CA ASN A 73 -0.46 17.34 -5.48
C ASN A 73 -0.96 16.07 -6.20
N MET A 74 -2.28 15.91 -6.31
CA MET A 74 -2.88 14.77 -7.00
C MET A 74 -2.43 14.66 -8.45
N GLN A 75 -2.36 15.77 -9.20
CA GLN A 75 -1.93 15.74 -10.59
C GLN A 75 -0.52 15.16 -10.73
N SER A 76 0.41 15.57 -9.88
CA SER A 76 1.77 15.00 -9.93
C SER A 76 1.78 13.50 -9.63
N ILE A 77 0.89 12.98 -8.76
CA ILE A 77 0.78 11.54 -8.52
C ILE A 77 0.25 10.82 -9.76
N LEU A 78 -0.71 11.42 -10.47
CA LEU A 78 -1.23 10.85 -11.74
C LEU A 78 -0.14 10.79 -12.81
N ASP A 79 0.64 11.85 -12.95
CA ASP A 79 1.73 11.94 -13.92
C ASP A 79 2.82 10.90 -13.61
N LEU A 80 3.25 10.81 -12.35
CA LEU A 80 4.22 9.80 -11.92
C LEU A 80 3.72 8.37 -12.09
N ASN A 81 2.43 8.11 -11.79
CA ASN A 81 1.82 6.79 -12.02
C ASN A 81 1.84 6.41 -13.49
N TYR A 82 1.48 7.35 -14.37
CA TYR A 82 1.52 7.12 -15.81
C TYR A 82 2.94 6.82 -16.30
N GLU A 83 3.92 7.60 -15.87
CA GLU A 83 5.33 7.40 -16.20
C GLU A 83 5.84 6.02 -15.76
N MET A 84 5.52 5.60 -14.53
CA MET A 84 5.91 4.29 -14.02
C MET A 84 5.23 3.14 -14.76
N ASP A 85 3.94 3.28 -15.13
CA ASP A 85 3.23 2.30 -15.96
C ASP A 85 3.91 2.14 -17.34
N GLU A 86 4.30 3.24 -17.99
CA GLU A 86 5.00 3.23 -19.29
C GLU A 86 6.42 2.63 -19.20
N LEU A 87 7.11 2.84 -18.07
CA LEU A 87 8.45 2.31 -17.82
C LEU A 87 8.44 0.88 -17.25
N GLY A 88 7.28 0.34 -16.87
CA GLY A 88 7.16 -0.98 -16.27
C GLY A 88 7.73 -1.08 -14.85
N ILE A 89 7.64 0.00 -14.06
CA ILE A 89 8.16 0.08 -12.69
C ILE A 89 7.04 -0.17 -11.70
N ASP A 90 7.29 -1.02 -10.68
CA ASP A 90 6.39 -1.21 -9.55
C ASP A 90 6.33 0.03 -8.66
N THR A 91 5.12 0.56 -8.45
CA THR A 91 4.91 1.78 -7.68
C THR A 91 5.14 1.59 -6.18
N ILE A 92 4.95 0.37 -5.65
CA ILE A 92 5.16 0.07 -4.23
C ILE A 92 6.65 0.16 -3.89
N SER A 93 7.46 -0.64 -4.57
CA SER A 93 8.91 -0.68 -4.31
C SER A 93 9.57 0.65 -4.64
N CYS A 94 9.17 1.29 -5.75
CA CYS A 94 9.73 2.57 -6.16
C CYS A 94 9.43 3.68 -5.13
N GLY A 95 8.17 3.83 -4.69
CA GLY A 95 7.78 4.87 -3.74
C GLY A 95 8.44 4.69 -2.36
N ASN A 96 8.57 3.45 -1.88
CA ASN A 96 9.30 3.17 -0.64
C ASN A 96 10.80 3.43 -0.76
N THR A 97 11.41 3.03 -1.86
CA THR A 97 12.84 3.23 -2.09
C THR A 97 13.17 4.72 -2.16
N ILE A 98 12.32 5.51 -2.84
CA ILE A 98 12.46 6.98 -2.91
C ILE A 98 12.28 7.61 -1.52
N SER A 99 11.24 7.22 -0.74
CA SER A 99 11.05 7.77 0.60
C SER A 99 12.20 7.41 1.56
N PHE A 100 12.75 6.20 1.45
CA PHE A 100 13.94 5.80 2.17
C PHE A 100 15.17 6.64 1.79
N ALA A 101 15.38 6.89 0.49
CA ALA A 101 16.46 7.74 0.01
C ALA A 101 16.31 9.20 0.48
N MET A 102 15.08 9.73 0.53
CA MET A 102 14.81 11.04 1.12
C MET A 102 15.23 11.10 2.60
N GLU A 103 14.95 10.05 3.38
CA GLU A 103 15.35 9.99 4.78
C GLU A 103 16.87 9.82 4.94
N LEU A 104 17.53 9.04 4.09
CA LEU A 104 19.00 8.96 4.06
C LEU A 104 19.64 10.33 3.78
N ASN A 105 19.07 11.10 2.85
CA ASN A 105 19.53 12.46 2.55
C ASN A 105 19.30 13.42 3.73
N GLU A 106 18.09 13.40 4.32
CA GLU A 106 17.76 14.23 5.50
C GLU A 106 18.70 13.97 6.68
N LYS A 107 19.09 12.70 6.89
CA LYS A 107 20.03 12.30 7.95
C LYS A 107 21.52 12.49 7.59
N GLY A 108 21.80 12.94 6.37
CA GLY A 108 23.18 13.14 5.90
C GLY A 108 23.97 11.84 5.65
N MET A 109 23.28 10.70 5.56
CA MET A 109 23.89 9.39 5.32
C MET A 109 24.19 9.16 3.83
N TRP A 110 23.37 9.71 2.96
CA TRP A 110 23.56 9.69 1.51
C TRP A 110 23.02 10.96 0.86
N LYS A 111 23.90 11.79 0.32
CA LYS A 111 23.51 12.99 -0.41
C LYS A 111 23.05 12.60 -1.82
N ASN A 112 21.74 12.78 -2.10
CA ASN A 112 21.09 12.34 -3.32
C ASN A 112 20.10 13.36 -3.91
N ASP A 113 19.98 14.54 -3.32
CA ASP A 113 19.10 15.66 -3.73
C ASP A 113 17.59 15.33 -3.73
N LEU A 114 17.18 14.22 -3.12
CA LEU A 114 15.78 13.88 -2.85
C LEU A 114 15.38 14.40 -1.47
N GLU A 115 14.31 15.19 -1.40
CA GLU A 115 13.82 15.79 -0.16
C GLU A 115 12.30 15.61 -0.04
N PHE A 116 11.82 15.32 1.18
CA PHE A 116 10.39 15.22 1.45
C PHE A 116 9.66 16.51 1.06
N GLY A 117 8.55 16.37 0.34
CA GLY A 117 7.73 17.48 -0.14
C GLY A 117 8.25 18.21 -1.38
N LYS A 118 9.45 17.89 -1.87
CA LYS A 118 9.97 18.39 -3.13
C LYS A 118 9.84 17.33 -4.22
N ILE A 119 8.92 17.54 -5.15
CA ILE A 119 8.49 16.53 -6.11
C ILE A 119 9.06 16.77 -7.53
N ASP A 120 9.56 17.96 -7.80
CA ASP A 120 9.93 18.41 -9.15
C ASP A 120 10.96 17.51 -9.86
N ASN A 121 11.84 16.85 -9.11
CA ASN A 121 12.86 15.95 -9.64
C ASN A 121 12.49 14.46 -9.58
N VAL A 122 11.36 14.09 -8.96
CA VAL A 122 10.99 12.69 -8.72
C VAL A 122 10.75 11.94 -10.04
N GLY A 123 10.07 12.53 -11.02
CA GLY A 123 9.85 11.92 -12.33
C GLY A 123 11.20 11.62 -13.03
N LYS A 124 12.11 12.58 -13.06
CA LYS A 124 13.45 12.31 -13.61
C LYS A 124 14.19 11.18 -12.89
N VAL A 125 14.05 11.09 -11.58
CA VAL A 125 14.68 10.01 -10.79
C VAL A 125 14.04 8.66 -11.14
N ILE A 126 12.72 8.60 -11.36
CA ILE A 126 12.03 7.37 -11.82
C ILE A 126 12.57 6.93 -13.18
N GLU A 127 12.74 7.85 -14.13
CA GLU A 127 13.37 7.55 -15.42
C GLU A 127 14.80 7.05 -15.22
N ASP A 128 15.57 7.70 -14.35
CA ASP A 128 16.95 7.31 -14.05
C ASP A 128 17.01 5.91 -13.37
N ILE A 129 16.02 5.52 -12.56
CA ILE A 129 15.86 4.15 -12.04
C ILE A 129 15.66 3.15 -13.19
N ALA A 130 14.73 3.43 -14.11
CA ALA A 130 14.43 2.56 -15.25
C ALA A 130 15.64 2.28 -16.12
N TYR A 131 16.44 3.31 -16.35
CA TYR A 131 17.62 3.22 -17.23
C TYR A 131 18.96 3.08 -16.48
N ARG A 132 18.92 2.92 -15.16
CA ARG A 132 20.09 2.77 -14.28
C ARG A 132 21.13 3.88 -14.47
N ARG A 133 20.70 5.13 -14.40
CA ARG A 133 21.56 6.31 -14.57
C ARG A 133 21.78 7.05 -13.26
N GLY A 134 23.03 7.42 -12.97
CA GLY A 134 23.37 8.21 -11.78
C GLY A 134 22.90 7.56 -10.49
N ILE A 135 22.17 8.31 -9.64
CA ILE A 135 21.58 7.77 -8.39
C ILE A 135 20.50 6.72 -8.65
N GLY A 136 19.91 6.72 -9.85
CA GLY A 136 18.91 5.74 -10.24
C GLY A 136 19.43 4.31 -10.29
N ASP A 137 20.72 4.12 -10.56
CA ASP A 137 21.33 2.78 -10.53
C ASP A 137 21.32 2.19 -9.11
N ASP A 138 21.64 2.99 -8.11
CA ASP A 138 21.55 2.58 -6.71
C ASP A 138 20.10 2.35 -6.27
N LEU A 139 19.21 3.28 -6.62
CA LEU A 139 17.78 3.19 -6.28
C LEU A 139 17.10 1.96 -6.90
N ALA A 140 17.53 1.54 -8.09
CA ALA A 140 17.03 0.34 -8.76
C ALA A 140 17.29 -0.97 -7.99
N GLU A 141 18.21 -0.96 -7.01
CA GLU A 141 18.49 -2.10 -6.15
C GLU A 141 17.48 -2.30 -5.01
N GLY A 142 16.65 -1.30 -4.73
CA GLY A 142 15.65 -1.33 -3.66
C GLY A 142 16.19 -0.99 -2.27
N SER A 143 15.28 -0.80 -1.32
CA SER A 143 15.58 -0.25 0.01
C SER A 143 16.54 -1.12 0.83
N MET A 144 16.46 -2.45 0.72
CA MET A 144 17.32 -3.35 1.47
C MET A 144 18.80 -3.18 1.07
N ARG A 145 19.09 -3.25 -0.23
CA ARG A 145 20.47 -3.12 -0.73
C ARG A 145 21.01 -1.69 -0.59
N LEU A 146 20.15 -0.69 -0.68
CA LEU A 146 20.53 0.67 -0.33
C LEU A 146 20.95 0.78 1.14
N ALA A 147 20.22 0.13 2.07
CA ALA A 147 20.56 0.11 3.48
C ALA A 147 21.88 -0.63 3.73
N GLU A 148 22.17 -1.70 3.00
CA GLU A 148 23.49 -2.37 3.05
C GLU A 148 24.63 -1.44 2.62
N LYS A 149 24.37 -0.57 1.63
CA LYS A 149 25.38 0.33 1.07
C LYS A 149 25.56 1.62 1.89
N TYR A 150 24.47 2.22 2.34
CA TYR A 150 24.45 3.55 2.95
C TYR A 150 24.08 3.56 4.43
N GLY A 151 23.71 2.42 5.01
CA GLY A 151 23.15 2.32 6.36
C GLY A 151 21.65 2.62 6.42
N GLY A 152 21.10 2.80 7.63
CA GLY A 152 19.69 3.13 7.82
C GLY A 152 18.76 1.92 7.83
N HIS A 153 19.28 0.73 8.16
CA HIS A 153 18.48 -0.51 8.23
C HIS A 153 17.23 -0.38 9.12
N GLU A 154 17.29 0.44 10.17
CA GLU A 154 16.23 0.66 11.13
C GLU A 154 15.03 1.44 10.58
N PHE A 155 15.19 2.12 9.44
CA PHE A 155 14.12 2.85 8.77
C PHE A 155 13.95 2.48 7.28
N ALA A 156 14.62 1.42 6.82
CA ALA A 156 14.36 0.80 5.52
C ALA A 156 13.11 -0.08 5.59
N MET A 157 11.96 0.44 5.11
CA MET A 157 10.65 -0.19 5.28
C MET A 157 10.44 -1.37 4.34
N ASN A 158 11.08 -2.48 4.65
CA ASN A 158 10.92 -3.75 3.95
C ASN A 158 10.90 -4.95 4.91
N ALA A 159 10.42 -6.08 4.44
CA ALA A 159 10.58 -7.38 5.08
C ALA A 159 11.12 -8.36 4.04
N LYS A 160 12.21 -9.06 4.35
CA LYS A 160 12.91 -9.97 3.41
C LYS A 160 13.28 -9.30 2.07
N GLY A 161 13.57 -8.00 2.08
CA GLY A 161 13.93 -7.23 0.89
C GLY A 161 12.76 -6.83 -0.01
N MET A 162 11.51 -7.09 0.38
CA MET A 162 10.33 -6.59 -0.30
C MET A 162 9.76 -5.42 0.50
N GLU A 163 9.62 -4.27 -0.15
CA GLU A 163 9.07 -3.06 0.44
C GLU A 163 7.60 -3.23 0.85
N LEU A 164 7.19 -2.52 1.91
CA LEU A 164 5.84 -2.57 2.45
C LEU A 164 4.85 -1.81 1.55
N ALA A 165 3.61 -2.29 1.46
CA ALA A 165 2.52 -1.50 0.87
C ALA A 165 2.15 -0.30 1.77
N ALA A 166 1.37 0.65 1.25
CA ALA A 166 1.09 1.95 1.88
C ALA A 166 0.33 1.91 3.21
N TYR A 167 0.15 0.73 3.80
CA TYR A 167 -0.57 0.56 5.05
C TYR A 167 0.39 0.56 6.24
N GLU A 168 0.22 1.54 7.13
CA GLU A 168 1.03 1.71 8.34
C GLU A 168 0.78 0.55 9.33
N PRO A 169 1.76 -0.32 9.59
CA PRO A 169 1.56 -1.53 10.40
C PRO A 169 1.25 -1.27 11.87
N ARG A 170 1.66 -0.13 12.42
CA ARG A 170 1.32 0.26 13.80
C ARG A 170 -0.15 0.67 13.94
N GLY A 171 -0.80 1.05 12.83
CA GLY A 171 -2.22 1.33 12.77
C GLY A 171 -3.10 0.09 12.49
N ALA A 172 -2.48 -1.04 12.11
CA ALA A 172 -3.13 -2.31 11.80
C ALA A 172 -2.20 -3.47 12.18
N VAL A 173 -2.25 -3.90 13.44
CA VAL A 173 -1.32 -4.90 14.02
C VAL A 173 -1.38 -6.25 13.29
N GLY A 174 -2.57 -6.67 12.83
CA GLY A 174 -2.71 -7.89 12.03
C GLY A 174 -2.05 -7.77 10.67
N GLN A 175 -2.16 -6.62 10.00
CA GLN A 175 -1.43 -6.36 8.76
C GLN A 175 0.08 -6.31 9.00
N GLY A 176 0.52 -5.72 10.10
CA GLY A 176 1.92 -5.71 10.52
C GLY A 176 2.47 -7.12 10.73
N LEU A 177 1.69 -8.00 11.38
CA LEU A 177 2.03 -9.41 11.51
C LEU A 177 2.16 -10.07 10.13
N GLY A 178 1.20 -9.80 9.23
CA GLY A 178 1.22 -10.30 7.85
C GLY A 178 2.51 -9.92 7.11
N TYR A 179 2.94 -8.67 7.17
CA TYR A 179 4.22 -8.24 6.58
C TYR A 179 5.42 -9.01 7.14
N ALA A 180 5.45 -9.23 8.45
CA ALA A 180 6.57 -9.89 9.10
C ALA A 180 6.68 -11.38 8.76
N VAL A 181 5.56 -12.08 8.55
CA VAL A 181 5.53 -13.55 8.39
C VAL A 181 5.23 -14.03 6.97
N ALA A 182 4.79 -13.14 6.06
CA ALA A 182 4.49 -13.54 4.67
C ALA A 182 5.70 -14.21 4.01
N ASN A 183 5.44 -15.25 3.25
CA ASN A 183 6.48 -16.09 2.63
C ASN A 183 7.42 -15.27 1.74
N ARG A 184 6.89 -14.35 0.96
CA ARG A 184 7.66 -13.51 0.03
C ARG A 184 8.11 -12.16 0.58
N GLY A 185 7.80 -11.83 1.82
CA GLY A 185 8.25 -10.57 2.44
C GLY A 185 7.15 -9.57 2.69
N GLY A 186 7.42 -8.28 2.55
CA GLY A 186 6.54 -7.17 2.88
C GLY A 186 5.24 -7.05 2.07
N CYS A 187 4.68 -8.17 1.64
CA CYS A 187 3.50 -8.22 0.80
C CYS A 187 2.21 -8.09 1.61
N HIS A 188 1.38 -7.11 1.28
CA HIS A 188 0.08 -6.94 1.93
C HIS A 188 -0.91 -8.05 1.55
N LEU A 189 -0.86 -8.60 0.33
CA LEU A 189 -1.76 -9.64 -0.16
C LEU A 189 -1.44 -11.00 0.47
N ASN A 190 -0.22 -11.51 0.27
CA ASN A 190 0.25 -12.77 0.84
C ASN A 190 0.44 -12.70 2.37
N GLY A 191 0.48 -11.51 2.95
CA GLY A 191 0.37 -11.28 4.39
C GLY A 191 -1.03 -11.50 4.96
N GLY A 192 -2.01 -11.88 4.13
CA GLY A 192 -3.39 -12.12 4.53
C GLY A 192 -4.31 -10.92 4.34
N TYR A 193 -3.80 -9.78 3.89
CA TYR A 193 -4.54 -8.53 3.60
C TYR A 193 -5.47 -8.10 4.74
N LEU A 194 -5.01 -8.28 5.99
CA LEU A 194 -5.80 -8.04 7.18
C LEU A 194 -6.22 -6.58 7.36
N VAL A 195 -5.55 -5.64 6.71
CA VAL A 195 -5.95 -4.22 6.72
C VAL A 195 -7.39 -4.01 6.29
N VAL A 196 -7.94 -4.87 5.43
CA VAL A 196 -9.36 -4.82 5.04
C VAL A 196 -10.27 -5.09 6.23
N LEU A 197 -9.92 -6.04 7.08
CA LEU A 197 -10.68 -6.36 8.29
C LEU A 197 -10.49 -5.28 9.37
N GLU A 198 -9.28 -4.75 9.49
CA GLU A 198 -8.88 -3.83 10.55
C GLU A 198 -9.25 -2.38 10.29
N GLY A 199 -9.27 -1.96 9.03
CA GLY A 199 -9.38 -0.53 8.72
C GLY A 199 -10.27 -0.13 7.56
N LEU A 200 -10.36 -0.95 6.54
CA LEU A 200 -11.05 -0.57 5.30
C LEU A 200 -12.49 -1.08 5.24
N GLY A 201 -12.78 -2.23 5.85
CA GLY A 201 -14.09 -2.86 5.77
C GLY A 201 -14.70 -3.17 7.13
N LEU A 202 -14.39 -4.31 7.72
CA LEU A 202 -15.11 -4.85 8.88
C LEU A 202 -14.80 -4.14 10.21
N SER A 203 -13.75 -3.35 10.33
CA SER A 203 -13.39 -2.64 11.57
C SER A 203 -13.10 -3.57 12.77
N VAL A 204 -12.50 -4.72 12.54
CA VAL A 204 -11.89 -5.52 13.61
C VAL A 204 -10.87 -4.65 14.34
N ASN A 205 -10.80 -4.73 15.68
CA ASN A 205 -9.91 -3.88 16.44
C ASN A 205 -8.45 -3.96 15.92
N PRO A 206 -7.91 -2.87 15.37
CA PRO A 206 -6.59 -2.89 14.73
C PRO A 206 -5.42 -2.83 15.72
N TYR A 207 -5.69 -2.54 17.01
CA TYR A 207 -4.67 -2.30 18.03
C TYR A 207 -4.47 -3.46 19.01
N THR A 208 -5.20 -4.57 18.83
CA THR A 208 -5.05 -5.76 19.66
C THR A 208 -4.30 -6.86 18.93
N THR A 209 -3.47 -7.60 19.65
CA THR A 209 -2.83 -8.82 19.14
C THR A 209 -3.73 -10.05 19.27
N HIS A 210 -4.84 -9.93 20.02
CA HIS A 210 -5.76 -11.03 20.29
C HIS A 210 -6.40 -11.56 18.99
N GLY A 211 -6.28 -12.86 18.77
CA GLY A 211 -6.82 -13.53 17.57
C GLY A 211 -6.07 -13.26 16.25
N LYS A 212 -5.12 -12.31 16.22
CA LYS A 212 -4.46 -11.91 14.97
C LYS A 212 -3.61 -13.01 14.33
N GLY A 213 -2.94 -13.83 15.14
CA GLY A 213 -2.14 -14.94 14.60
C GLY A 213 -2.98 -15.93 13.82
N VAL A 214 -4.14 -16.32 14.34
CA VAL A 214 -5.05 -17.24 13.64
C VAL A 214 -5.67 -16.60 12.40
N LEU A 215 -6.14 -15.36 12.53
CA LEU A 215 -6.68 -14.62 11.37
C LEU A 215 -5.63 -14.47 10.28
N CYS A 216 -4.39 -14.14 10.65
CA CYS A 216 -3.29 -14.01 9.69
C CYS A 216 -3.05 -15.33 8.95
N ALA A 217 -2.89 -16.44 9.65
CA ALA A 217 -2.68 -17.76 9.03
C ALA A 217 -3.85 -18.13 8.10
N MET A 218 -5.09 -18.03 8.58
CA MET A 218 -6.28 -18.37 7.80
C MET A 218 -6.40 -17.52 6.53
N PHE A 219 -6.13 -16.22 6.63
CA PHE A 219 -6.20 -15.33 5.46
C PHE A 219 -5.01 -15.48 4.53
N GLN A 220 -3.82 -15.83 5.03
CA GLN A 220 -2.69 -16.21 4.19
C GLN A 220 -3.04 -17.44 3.35
N ASP A 221 -3.54 -18.51 3.99
CA ASP A 221 -3.97 -19.72 3.29
C ASP A 221 -5.04 -19.42 2.23
N LEU A 222 -6.03 -18.58 2.57
CA LEU A 222 -7.07 -18.16 1.64
C LEU A 222 -6.50 -17.41 0.43
N MET A 223 -5.62 -16.43 0.66
CA MET A 223 -5.02 -15.62 -0.40
C MET A 223 -4.10 -16.45 -1.29
N GLU A 224 -3.32 -17.36 -0.70
CA GLU A 224 -2.47 -18.29 -1.45
C GLU A 224 -3.31 -19.28 -2.27
N ALA A 225 -4.39 -19.84 -1.71
CA ALA A 225 -5.28 -20.72 -2.44
C ALA A 225 -5.94 -20.03 -3.63
N CYS A 226 -6.41 -18.79 -3.45
CA CYS A 226 -6.95 -17.97 -4.55
C CYS A 226 -5.91 -17.71 -5.64
N SER A 227 -4.71 -17.35 -5.25
CA SER A 227 -3.60 -17.04 -6.14
C SER A 227 -3.17 -18.29 -6.92
N ALA A 228 -3.00 -19.42 -6.22
CA ALA A 228 -2.65 -20.71 -6.83
C ALA A 228 -3.74 -21.23 -7.78
N GLY A 229 -5.01 -20.94 -7.48
CA GLY A 229 -6.14 -21.26 -8.35
C GLY A 229 -6.28 -20.35 -9.57
N GLY A 230 -5.38 -19.37 -9.76
CA GLY A 230 -5.42 -18.42 -10.86
C GLY A 230 -6.55 -17.38 -10.75
N ASN A 231 -7.12 -17.20 -9.55
CA ASN A 231 -8.20 -16.25 -9.32
C ASN A 231 -7.65 -14.89 -8.88
N CYS A 232 -8.35 -13.83 -9.26
CA CYS A 232 -8.05 -12.51 -8.78
C CYS A 232 -8.36 -12.40 -7.27
N LEU A 233 -7.42 -11.88 -6.47
CA LEU A 233 -7.60 -11.74 -5.03
C LEU A 233 -8.78 -10.84 -4.65
N PHE A 234 -9.13 -9.84 -5.47
CA PHE A 234 -10.33 -9.03 -5.25
C PHE A 234 -11.64 -9.80 -5.36
N THR A 235 -11.68 -10.93 -6.09
CA THR A 235 -12.88 -11.77 -6.15
C THR A 235 -13.17 -12.49 -4.83
N THR A 236 -12.18 -12.65 -3.96
CA THR A 236 -12.36 -13.19 -2.60
C THR A 236 -13.33 -12.35 -1.79
N TYR A 237 -13.34 -11.04 -1.99
CA TYR A 237 -14.27 -10.14 -1.29
C TYR A 237 -15.71 -10.25 -1.76
N ALA A 238 -15.96 -10.83 -2.93
CA ALA A 238 -17.32 -11.10 -3.40
C ALA A 238 -18.06 -12.13 -2.51
N PHE A 239 -17.34 -12.91 -1.72
CA PHE A 239 -17.94 -13.81 -0.72
C PHE A 239 -18.43 -13.07 0.53
N PHE A 240 -17.97 -11.85 0.78
CA PHE A 240 -18.45 -11.06 1.90
C PHE A 240 -19.75 -10.35 1.53
N PRO A 241 -20.80 -10.44 2.35
CA PRO A 241 -22.05 -9.71 2.11
C PRO A 241 -21.78 -8.20 1.99
N THR A 242 -22.27 -7.59 0.92
CA THR A 242 -22.06 -6.16 0.60
C THR A 242 -22.41 -5.24 1.78
N PHE A 243 -23.43 -5.59 2.58
CA PHE A 243 -23.84 -4.76 3.71
C PHE A 243 -22.77 -4.68 4.83
N LEU A 244 -21.94 -5.70 5.00
CA LEU A 244 -20.84 -5.67 5.99
C LEU A 244 -19.79 -4.63 5.61
N MET A 245 -19.53 -4.47 4.31
CA MET A 245 -18.58 -3.48 3.79
C MET A 245 -19.17 -2.07 3.78
N SER A 246 -20.46 -1.94 3.41
CA SER A 246 -21.12 -0.64 3.27
C SER A 246 -21.64 -0.05 4.59
N LYS A 247 -21.85 -0.87 5.63
CA LYS A 247 -22.39 -0.44 6.94
C LYS A 247 -21.50 -0.95 8.10
N PRO A 248 -20.25 -0.53 8.20
CA PRO A 248 -19.27 -1.05 9.17
C PRO A 248 -19.68 -0.83 10.63
N ASN A 249 -20.54 0.15 10.89
CA ASN A 249 -21.04 0.50 12.24
C ASN A 249 -22.41 -0.12 12.59
N SER A 250 -22.97 -0.94 11.70
CA SER A 250 -24.25 -1.62 12.00
C SER A 250 -24.11 -2.61 13.15
N ILE A 251 -25.21 -2.92 13.84
CA ILE A 251 -25.23 -3.91 14.93
C ILE A 251 -24.74 -5.27 14.41
N VAL A 252 -25.18 -5.67 13.21
CA VAL A 252 -24.78 -6.93 12.58
C VAL A 252 -23.27 -6.96 12.34
N THR A 253 -22.72 -5.88 11.77
CA THR A 253 -21.27 -5.78 11.52
C THR A 253 -20.47 -5.82 12.82
N ARG A 254 -20.97 -5.16 13.90
CA ARG A 254 -20.33 -5.22 15.22
C ARG A 254 -20.34 -6.63 15.82
N VAL A 255 -21.45 -7.37 15.66
CA VAL A 255 -21.53 -8.77 16.09
C VAL A 255 -20.55 -9.63 15.30
N VAL A 256 -20.53 -9.50 13.96
CA VAL A 256 -19.58 -10.22 13.11
C VAL A 256 -18.13 -9.89 13.49
N ASN A 257 -17.80 -8.62 13.70
CA ASN A 257 -16.47 -8.20 14.13
C ASN A 257 -16.07 -8.83 15.48
N LYS A 258 -17.01 -8.88 16.43
CA LYS A 258 -16.77 -9.55 17.72
C LYS A 258 -16.52 -11.04 17.54
N VAL A 259 -17.36 -11.72 16.77
CA VAL A 259 -17.21 -13.15 16.44
C VAL A 259 -15.88 -13.40 15.74
N MET A 260 -15.50 -12.61 14.73
CA MET A 260 -14.22 -12.76 14.03
C MET A 260 -13.02 -12.52 14.96
N THR A 261 -13.12 -11.62 15.91
CA THR A 261 -12.07 -11.39 16.91
C THR A 261 -11.94 -12.58 17.87
N GLU A 262 -13.06 -13.21 18.22
CA GLU A 262 -13.11 -14.36 19.16
C GLU A 262 -12.88 -15.72 18.45
N LEU A 263 -13.09 -15.81 17.13
CA LEU A 263 -12.84 -17.04 16.36
C LEU A 263 -11.42 -17.56 16.53
N GLY A 264 -10.45 -16.66 16.73
CA GLY A 264 -9.09 -17.04 17.09
C GLY A 264 -8.97 -17.86 18.38
N LEU A 265 -9.93 -17.71 19.31
CA LEU A 265 -10.01 -18.53 20.53
C LEU A 265 -10.69 -19.89 20.25
N VAL A 266 -11.74 -19.90 19.44
CA VAL A 266 -12.50 -21.12 19.13
C VAL A 266 -11.68 -22.12 18.32
N ILE A 267 -10.91 -21.63 17.34
CA ILE A 267 -10.03 -22.48 16.52
C ILE A 267 -8.84 -23.03 17.33
N LYS A 268 -8.43 -22.37 18.41
CA LYS A 268 -7.42 -22.92 19.34
C LYS A 268 -7.95 -24.04 20.23
N LEU A 269 -9.26 -24.20 20.33
CA LEU A 269 -9.92 -25.22 21.13
C LEU A 269 -10.35 -26.44 20.32
N LEU A 270 -10.28 -26.37 18.99
CA LEU A 270 -10.44 -27.46 18.04
C LEU A 270 -9.08 -28.00 17.55
#